data_53c984aa0d1dd68309e9b6940ee54ba7
#
_entry.id   53c984aa0d1dd68309e9b6940ee54ba7
#
_cell.length_a   1.000
_cell.length_b   1.000
_cell.length_c   1.000
_cell.angle_alpha   90.00
_cell.angle_beta   90.00
_cell.angle_gamma   90.00
#
_symmetry.space_group_name_H-M   'P 1'
#
loop_
_entity.id
_entity.type
_entity.pdbx_description
1 polymer ?
#
loop_
_entity_poly.entity_id
_entity_poly.type
_entity_poly.pdbx_seq_one_letter_code
_entity_poly.pdbx_strand_id
1 'polypeptide(L)'
;DNCLILANFVEFDTLFGHRRDAEGYARALEWFDAQIGPILAQSRPDDLVIFTADHGNDPTWRGTDHTREQVPVLVHGQNLAQTQASDRMIAFQDVAATVAAHLGVVAQGQGGNFL
;
A
#
# COMPACT_ATOMS: atom_id res chain seq x y z
N ASP A 1 0.39 9.47 -20.91
CA ASP A 1 -0.88 8.71 -20.84
C ASP A 1 -1.19 8.46 -19.37
N ASN A 2 -2.39 8.85 -18.93
CA ASN A 2 -2.85 8.58 -17.56
C ASN A 2 -3.30 7.12 -17.47
N CYS A 3 -2.71 6.33 -16.57
CA CYS A 3 -3.11 4.95 -16.34
C CYS A 3 -2.96 4.59 -14.87
N LEU A 4 -3.73 3.62 -14.41
CA LEU A 4 -3.58 2.96 -13.12
C LEU A 4 -2.88 1.62 -13.34
N ILE A 5 -1.81 1.36 -12.61
CA ILE A 5 -1.16 0.05 -12.51
C ILE A 5 -1.40 -0.46 -11.09
N LEU A 6 -2.01 -1.62 -10.97
CA LEU A 6 -2.22 -2.31 -9.70
C LEU A 6 -1.42 -3.61 -9.70
N ALA A 7 -0.54 -3.77 -8.71
CA ALA A 7 0.20 -5.00 -8.48
C ALA A 7 -0.17 -5.55 -7.10
N ASN A 8 -0.46 -6.84 -7.01
CA ASN A 8 -0.75 -7.52 -5.76
C ASN A 8 0.32 -8.58 -5.48
N PHE A 9 0.99 -8.45 -4.33
CA PHE A 9 2.02 -9.37 -3.84
C PHE A 9 1.40 -10.32 -2.82
N VAL A 10 0.69 -11.33 -3.32
CA VAL A 10 -0.13 -12.25 -2.52
C VAL A 10 0.65 -13.14 -1.56
N GLU A 11 1.96 -13.28 -1.75
CA GLU A 11 2.81 -14.16 -0.95
C GLU A 11 2.86 -13.75 0.53
N PHE A 12 2.79 -12.46 0.83
CA PHE A 12 2.74 -11.94 2.21
C PHE A 12 1.59 -12.59 2.99
N ASP A 13 0.43 -12.68 2.35
CA ASP A 13 -0.74 -13.30 2.94
C ASP A 13 -0.67 -14.84 2.86
N THR A 14 -0.55 -15.39 1.66
CA THR A 14 -0.76 -16.83 1.41
C THR A 14 0.38 -17.71 1.88
N LEU A 15 1.63 -17.26 1.73
CA LEU A 15 2.80 -18.08 2.09
C LEU A 15 3.29 -17.83 3.51
N PHE A 16 3.14 -16.61 4.01
CA PHE A 16 3.72 -16.23 5.29
C PHE A 16 2.66 -15.88 6.35
N GLY A 17 1.67 -15.10 6.01
CA GLY A 17 0.60 -14.67 6.91
C GLY A 17 -0.23 -15.85 7.43
N HIS A 18 -0.91 -16.55 6.55
CA HIS A 18 -1.73 -17.72 6.91
C HIS A 18 -0.94 -18.89 7.49
N ARG A 19 0.31 -19.03 7.11
CA ARG A 19 1.20 -20.09 7.62
C ARG A 19 1.90 -19.75 8.92
N ARG A 20 1.72 -18.53 9.41
CA ARG A 20 2.38 -18.02 10.63
C ARG A 20 3.90 -18.13 10.58
N ASP A 21 4.47 -17.93 9.38
CA ASP A 21 5.90 -17.87 9.16
C ASP A 21 6.41 -16.43 9.28
N ALA A 22 6.60 -15.99 10.53
CA ALA A 22 7.06 -14.63 10.81
C ALA A 22 8.46 -14.33 10.23
N GLU A 23 9.35 -15.33 10.20
CA GLU A 23 10.68 -15.16 9.62
C GLU A 23 10.62 -15.07 8.10
N GLY A 24 9.78 -15.89 7.45
CA GLY A 24 9.53 -15.79 6.02
C GLY A 24 8.90 -14.47 5.63
N TYR A 25 7.97 -13.98 6.45
CA TYR A 25 7.34 -12.66 6.25
C TYR A 25 8.38 -11.53 6.32
N ALA A 26 9.27 -11.57 7.32
CA ALA A 26 10.33 -10.58 7.46
C ALA A 26 11.28 -10.59 6.25
N ARG A 27 11.74 -11.79 5.83
CA ARG A 27 12.60 -11.92 4.63
C ARG A 27 11.91 -11.42 3.36
N ALA A 28 10.60 -11.65 3.23
CA ALA A 28 9.83 -11.15 2.08
C ALA A 28 9.73 -9.62 2.09
N LEU A 29 9.56 -8.98 3.26
CA LEU A 29 9.59 -7.53 3.40
C LEU A 29 10.98 -6.96 3.02
N GLU A 30 12.07 -7.54 3.51
CA GLU A 30 13.43 -7.13 3.16
C GLU A 30 13.68 -7.26 1.64
N TRP A 31 13.24 -8.36 1.05
CA TRP A 31 13.34 -8.55 -0.39
C TRP A 31 12.53 -7.49 -1.15
N PHE A 32 11.30 -7.24 -0.74
CA PHE A 32 10.43 -6.25 -1.37
C PHE A 32 11.03 -4.84 -1.26
N ASP A 33 11.51 -4.45 -0.09
CA ASP A 33 12.16 -3.16 0.15
C ASP A 33 13.35 -2.95 -0.80
N ALA A 34 14.17 -3.97 -1.00
CA ALA A 34 15.30 -3.92 -1.94
C ALA A 34 14.87 -3.70 -3.41
N GLN A 35 13.64 -4.10 -3.79
CA GLN A 35 13.12 -3.88 -5.15
C GLN A 35 12.51 -2.49 -5.34
N ILE A 36 12.07 -1.83 -4.27
CA ILE A 36 11.34 -0.56 -4.35
C ILE A 36 12.23 0.59 -4.84
N GLY A 37 13.47 0.67 -4.39
CA GLY A 37 14.40 1.73 -4.80
C GLY A 37 14.52 1.86 -6.32
N PRO A 38 14.83 0.81 -7.07
CA PRO A 38 14.87 0.83 -8.54
C PRO A 38 13.53 1.19 -9.20
N ILE A 39 12.39 0.83 -8.61
CA ILE A 39 11.06 1.18 -9.11
C ILE A 39 10.82 2.69 -8.96
N LEU A 40 11.05 3.22 -7.77
CA LEU A 40 10.87 4.65 -7.49
C LEU A 40 11.82 5.53 -8.30
N ALA A 41 13.03 5.05 -8.59
CA ALA A 41 13.99 5.76 -9.42
C ALA A 41 13.54 5.95 -10.88
N GLN A 42 12.58 5.15 -11.34
CA GLN A 42 12.00 5.25 -12.68
C GLN A 42 10.72 6.08 -12.71
N SER A 43 10.19 6.49 -11.54
CA SER A 43 8.97 7.30 -11.49
C SER A 43 9.18 8.69 -12.09
N ARG A 44 8.19 9.15 -12.83
CA ARG A 44 8.14 10.50 -13.42
C ARG A 44 7.64 11.50 -12.38
N PRO A 45 7.84 12.80 -12.60
CA PRO A 45 7.38 13.84 -11.66
C PRO A 45 5.88 13.77 -11.33
N ASP A 46 5.06 13.34 -12.29
CA ASP A 46 3.60 13.25 -12.14
C ASP A 46 3.10 11.86 -11.74
N ASP A 47 3.99 10.90 -11.51
CA ASP A 47 3.60 9.59 -11.04
C ASP A 47 3.31 9.61 -9.53
N LEU A 48 2.25 8.92 -9.12
CA LEU A 48 1.88 8.68 -7.74
C LEU A 48 2.00 7.19 -7.45
N VAL A 49 2.81 6.84 -6.46
CA VAL A 49 2.98 5.44 -6.02
C VAL A 49 2.39 5.30 -4.62
N ILE A 50 1.49 4.35 -4.44
CA ILE A 50 0.86 4.05 -3.16
C ILE A 50 1.15 2.59 -2.78
N PHE A 51 1.73 2.38 -1.60
CA PHE A 51 1.89 1.05 -1.01
C PHE A 51 0.89 0.93 0.12
N THR A 52 0.07 -0.10 0.07
CA THR A 52 -0.93 -0.39 1.09
C THR A 52 -1.25 -1.88 1.12
N ALA A 53 -2.12 -2.30 2.01
CA ALA A 53 -2.67 -3.65 2.03
C ALA A 53 -4.21 -3.58 2.10
N ASP A 54 -4.87 -4.65 1.70
CA ASP A 54 -6.33 -4.80 1.72
C ASP A 54 -6.87 -5.27 3.08
N HIS A 55 -6.02 -5.89 3.90
CA HIS A 55 -6.31 -6.31 5.27
C HIS A 55 -5.03 -6.58 6.06
N GLY A 56 -5.15 -6.81 7.36
CA GLY A 56 -4.08 -7.30 8.22
C GLY A 56 -3.97 -8.83 8.19
N ASN A 57 -2.78 -9.34 8.34
CA ASN A 57 -2.51 -10.75 8.59
C ASN A 57 -1.21 -10.90 9.41
N ASP A 58 -1.33 -10.79 10.75
CA ASP A 58 -0.20 -10.89 11.66
C ASP A 58 0.33 -12.33 11.70
N PRO A 59 1.56 -12.59 11.21
CA PRO A 59 2.13 -13.94 11.20
C PRO A 59 2.50 -14.46 12.60
N THR A 60 2.39 -13.64 13.64
CA THR A 60 2.65 -14.04 15.04
C THR A 60 1.36 -14.35 15.79
N TRP A 61 0.18 -14.06 15.20
CA TRP A 61 -1.10 -14.32 15.83
C TRP A 61 -1.47 -15.81 15.81
N ARG A 62 -2.30 -16.22 16.76
CA ARG A 62 -2.83 -17.59 16.81
C ARG A 62 -3.85 -17.85 15.68
N GLY A 63 -3.97 -19.10 15.25
CA GLY A 63 -4.90 -19.48 14.18
C GLY A 63 -4.36 -19.17 12.79
N THR A 64 -5.17 -19.30 11.78
CA THR A 64 -4.79 -19.12 10.36
C THR A 64 -5.59 -18.03 9.65
N ASP A 65 -6.55 -17.40 10.33
CA ASP A 65 -7.40 -16.38 9.73
C ASP A 65 -6.67 -15.01 9.67
N HIS A 66 -7.20 -14.13 8.86
CA HIS A 66 -6.77 -12.73 8.81
C HIS A 66 -6.93 -12.07 10.18
N THR A 67 -6.13 -11.06 10.43
CA THR A 67 -6.14 -10.30 11.67
C THR A 67 -6.58 -8.85 11.42
N ARG A 68 -6.81 -8.08 12.47
CA ARG A 68 -7.49 -6.77 12.38
C ARG A 68 -6.53 -5.59 12.59
N GLU A 69 -5.29 -5.75 12.24
CA GLU A 69 -4.33 -4.68 12.29
C GLU A 69 -4.70 -3.57 11.30
N GLN A 70 -4.34 -2.37 11.66
CA GLN A 70 -4.30 -1.27 10.72
C GLN A 70 -3.21 -1.53 9.68
N VAL A 71 -3.51 -1.25 8.42
CA VAL A 71 -2.54 -1.40 7.35
C VAL A 71 -1.85 -0.07 7.07
N PRO A 72 -0.58 -0.08 6.65
CA PRO A 72 0.11 1.15 6.29
C PRO A 72 -0.45 1.72 4.99
N VAL A 73 -0.35 3.04 4.84
CA VAL A 73 -0.51 3.73 3.57
C VAL A 73 0.71 4.62 3.38
N LEU A 74 1.61 4.19 2.50
CA LEU A 74 2.83 4.93 2.16
C LEU A 74 2.66 5.51 0.76
N VAL A 75 2.93 6.79 0.63
CA VAL A 75 2.74 7.51 -0.64
C VAL A 75 4.04 8.16 -1.08
N HIS A 76 4.39 7.96 -2.33
CA HIS A 76 5.53 8.59 -2.97
C HIS A 76 5.10 9.32 -4.24
N GLY A 77 5.59 10.54 -4.41
CA GLY A 77 5.41 11.34 -5.61
C GLY A 77 6.36 12.55 -5.55
N GLN A 78 7.00 12.89 -6.65
CA GLN A 78 8.01 13.96 -6.66
C GLN A 78 7.40 15.36 -6.37
N ASN A 79 6.14 15.56 -6.71
CA ASN A 79 5.42 16.82 -6.49
C ASN A 79 4.68 16.86 -5.14
N LEU A 80 4.78 15.82 -4.33
CA LEU A 80 4.20 15.82 -2.98
C LEU A 80 5.10 16.62 -2.03
N ALA A 81 4.48 17.48 -1.23
CA ALA A 81 5.18 18.07 -0.10
C ALA A 81 5.72 16.96 0.80
N GLN A 82 6.95 17.09 1.28
CA GLN A 82 7.47 16.13 2.26
C GLN A 82 6.56 16.14 3.47
N THR A 83 5.76 15.10 3.61
CA THR A 83 4.93 14.89 4.78
C THR A 83 5.64 13.97 5.74
N GLN A 84 5.64 14.35 6.99
CA GLN A 84 6.07 13.45 8.05
C GLN A 84 5.00 12.36 8.25
N ALA A 85 5.42 11.21 8.75
CA ALA A 85 4.49 10.18 9.20
C ALA A 85 3.44 10.81 10.13
N SER A 86 2.18 10.47 9.92
CA SER A 86 1.07 10.94 10.76
C SER A 86 0.23 9.76 11.22
N ASP A 87 -0.37 9.89 12.40
CA ASP A 87 -1.34 8.92 12.93
C ASP A 87 -2.73 9.09 12.33
N ARG A 88 -2.83 9.79 11.20
CA ARG A 88 -4.11 10.00 10.52
C ARG A 88 -4.65 8.67 10.02
N MET A 89 -5.85 8.33 10.46
CA MET A 89 -6.61 7.20 9.95
C MET A 89 -7.39 7.63 8.71
N ILE A 90 -7.33 6.80 7.68
CA ILE A 90 -8.13 6.91 6.46
C ILE A 90 -8.91 5.61 6.23
N ALA A 91 -9.99 5.68 5.47
CA ALA A 91 -10.74 4.51 5.06
C ALA A 91 -10.18 3.94 3.74
N PHE A 92 -10.39 2.66 3.47
CA PHE A 92 -9.96 2.04 2.20
C PHE A 92 -10.50 2.77 0.97
N GLN A 93 -11.74 3.25 1.04
CA GLN A 93 -12.37 4.03 -0.04
C GLN A 93 -11.65 5.35 -0.35
N ASP A 94 -10.90 5.90 0.60
CA ASP A 94 -10.15 7.14 0.41
C ASP A 94 -8.96 6.93 -0.55
N VAL A 95 -8.40 5.72 -0.58
CA VAL A 95 -7.35 5.35 -1.55
C VAL A 95 -7.90 5.47 -2.97
N ALA A 96 -9.08 4.90 -3.23
CA ALA A 96 -9.72 4.99 -4.54
C ALA A 96 -10.07 6.43 -4.93
N ALA A 97 -10.56 7.24 -3.97
CA ALA A 97 -10.87 8.65 -4.21
C ALA A 97 -9.60 9.47 -4.51
N THR A 98 -8.51 9.18 -3.83
CA THR A 98 -7.22 9.83 -4.06
C THR A 98 -6.65 9.49 -5.44
N VAL A 99 -6.68 8.20 -5.82
CA VAL A 99 -6.27 7.76 -7.16
C VAL A 99 -7.13 8.42 -8.26
N ALA A 100 -8.45 8.48 -8.07
CA ALA A 100 -9.34 9.13 -9.01
C ALA A 100 -9.02 10.63 -9.16
N ALA A 101 -8.80 11.33 -8.05
CA ALA A 101 -8.42 12.75 -8.06
C ALA A 101 -7.08 12.97 -8.79
N HIS A 102 -6.08 12.12 -8.53
CA HIS A 102 -4.78 12.20 -9.20
C HIS A 102 -4.88 11.98 -10.72
N LEU A 103 -5.71 11.05 -11.15
CA LEU A 103 -5.94 10.76 -12.57
C LEU A 103 -6.91 11.74 -13.26
N GLY A 104 -7.49 12.69 -12.53
CA GLY A 104 -8.46 13.65 -13.06
C GLY A 104 -9.79 13.02 -13.47
N VAL A 105 -10.19 11.93 -12.83
CA VAL A 105 -11.48 11.26 -13.07
C VAL A 105 -12.41 11.42 -11.86
N VAL A 106 -13.71 11.34 -12.12
CA VAL A 106 -14.72 11.45 -11.05
C VAL A 106 -14.75 10.16 -10.24
N ALA A 107 -14.48 10.25 -8.93
CA ALA A 107 -14.61 9.12 -8.03
C ALA A 107 -16.08 8.65 -7.91
N GLN A 108 -16.29 7.33 -7.99
CA GLN A 108 -17.59 6.71 -7.78
C GLN A 108 -17.65 6.16 -6.36
N GLY A 109 -18.02 6.97 -5.39
CA GLY A 109 -18.08 6.52 -4.01
C GLY A 109 -18.04 7.68 -3.01
N GLN A 110 -17.92 7.32 -1.73
CA GLN A 110 -17.97 8.27 -0.61
C GLN A 110 -16.56 8.58 -0.03
N GLY A 111 -15.51 8.06 -0.61
CA GLY A 111 -14.15 8.33 -0.16
C GLY A 111 -13.72 9.79 -0.40
N GLY A 112 -12.82 10.29 0.44
CA GLY A 112 -12.19 11.60 0.31
C GLY A 112 -10.76 11.49 -0.20
N ASN A 113 -10.31 12.45 -1.02
CA ASN A 113 -8.91 12.58 -1.34
C ASN A 113 -8.13 12.98 -0.07
N PHE A 114 -7.04 12.28 0.23
CA PHE A 114 -6.24 12.51 1.43
C PHE A 114 -4.89 13.20 1.17
N LEU A 115 -4.58 13.49 -0.08
CA LEU A 115 -3.40 14.28 -0.50
C LEU A 115 -3.73 15.74 -0.73
#